data_f57879622027683f1a08ca57f41c5239
#
_entry.id   f57879622027683f1a08ca57f41c5239
#
_cell.length_a   1.000
_cell.length_b   1.000
_cell.length_c   1.000
_cell.angle_alpha   90.00
_cell.angle_beta   90.00
_cell.angle_gamma   90.00
#
_symmetry.space_group_name_H-M   'P 1'
#
loop_
_entity.id
_entity.type
_entity.pdbx_description
1 polymer ?
#
loop_
_entity_poly.entity_id
_entity_poly.type
_entity_poly.pdbx_seq_one_letter_code
_entity_poly.pdbx_strand_id
1 'polypeptide(L)'
;LNTDDAAALSGTYGSVSAVTYVTALTYLSTSNQNFDDFMSAVLVVMEFPAIFMALYFVTRKSAINKNNIETIKTAFMEIPNIVLVSSLFIGYFLNLNSGLQTELLTKTIFEYVLFVFLFVMGTRVARRIGELTGKSKNLIIFALVTPIVGSLLALFAAINFNLSVGNSTLLMVLTASASYIAVPAVVKDAIPN
;
A
#
# COMPACT_ATOMS: atom_id res chain seq x y z
N LEU A 1 13.63 -14.41 13.36
CA LEU A 1 12.24 -14.03 13.09
C LEU A 1 11.37 -15.26 13.20
N ASN A 2 10.27 -15.16 13.96
CA ASN A 2 9.23 -16.17 13.94
C ASN A 2 8.54 -16.17 12.56
N THR A 3 7.98 -17.32 12.13
CA THR A 3 7.28 -17.42 10.84
C THR A 3 6.13 -16.43 10.70
N ASP A 4 5.47 -16.08 11.81
CA ASP A 4 4.38 -15.12 11.83
C ASP A 4 4.88 -13.69 11.60
N ASP A 5 6.00 -13.32 12.24
CA ASP A 5 6.66 -12.05 12.00
C ASP A 5 7.13 -11.93 10.54
N ALA A 6 7.67 -13.02 9.98
CA ALA A 6 8.12 -13.05 8.58
C ALA A 6 6.93 -12.91 7.61
N ALA A 7 5.80 -13.56 7.88
CA ALA A 7 4.57 -13.43 7.08
C ALA A 7 4.01 -12.00 7.14
N ALA A 8 3.93 -11.42 8.34
CA ALA A 8 3.48 -10.05 8.53
C ALA A 8 4.38 -9.04 7.82
N LEU A 9 5.71 -9.18 7.92
CA LEU A 9 6.67 -8.32 7.24
C LEU A 9 6.59 -8.45 5.72
N SER A 10 6.52 -9.68 5.18
CA SER A 10 6.44 -9.92 3.75
C SER A 10 5.18 -9.31 3.13
N GLY A 11 4.04 -9.43 3.82
CA GLY A 11 2.81 -8.81 3.39
C GLY A 11 2.88 -7.28 3.47
N THR A 12 3.34 -6.75 4.61
CA THR A 12 3.38 -5.29 4.84
C THR A 12 4.32 -4.57 3.88
N TYR A 13 5.54 -5.08 3.68
CA TYR A 13 6.55 -4.46 2.80
C TYR A 13 6.49 -4.94 1.35
N GLY A 14 5.77 -6.02 1.08
CA GLY A 14 5.48 -6.46 -0.29
C GLY A 14 4.31 -5.72 -0.92
N SER A 15 3.49 -5.05 -0.11
CA SER A 15 2.38 -4.22 -0.54
C SER A 15 2.74 -2.74 -0.48
N VAL A 16 1.94 -1.90 -1.11
CA VAL A 16 2.15 -0.46 -1.24
C VAL A 16 1.13 0.34 -0.43
N SER A 17 1.40 1.62 -0.20
CA SER A 17 0.49 2.51 0.52
C SER A 17 -0.24 3.44 -0.45
N ALA A 18 -1.54 3.24 -0.62
CA ALA A 18 -2.39 4.12 -1.41
C ALA A 18 -2.38 5.57 -0.88
N VAL A 19 -2.34 5.75 0.44
CA VAL A 19 -2.30 7.09 1.05
C VAL A 19 -1.01 7.83 0.71
N THR A 20 0.13 7.14 0.81
CA THR A 20 1.43 7.72 0.45
C THR A 20 1.49 8.06 -1.04
N TYR A 21 0.91 7.20 -1.88
CA TYR A 21 0.79 7.45 -3.31
C TYR A 21 -0.01 8.72 -3.62
N VAL A 22 -1.21 8.87 -3.04
CA VAL A 22 -2.04 10.05 -3.30
C VAL A 22 -1.40 11.32 -2.72
N THR A 23 -0.69 11.23 -1.60
CA THR A 23 0.11 12.34 -1.08
C THR A 23 1.19 12.75 -2.08
N ALA A 24 1.87 11.80 -2.71
CA ALA A 24 2.85 12.06 -3.75
C ALA A 24 2.24 12.68 -5.01
N LEU A 25 1.05 12.22 -5.44
CA LEU A 25 0.29 12.85 -6.53
C LEU A 25 0.00 14.32 -6.25
N THR A 26 -0.49 14.63 -5.05
CA THR A 26 -0.76 16.00 -4.63
C THR A 26 0.50 16.85 -4.65
N TYR A 27 1.62 16.33 -4.14
CA TYR A 27 2.90 17.03 -4.17
C TYR A 27 3.38 17.30 -5.61
N LEU A 28 3.32 16.32 -6.49
CA LEU A 28 3.73 16.47 -7.89
C LEU A 28 2.83 17.49 -8.63
N SER A 29 1.53 17.45 -8.40
CA SER A 29 0.59 18.43 -8.96
C SER A 29 0.90 19.85 -8.51
N THR A 30 1.20 20.05 -7.23
CA THR A 30 1.57 21.39 -6.70
C THR A 30 2.94 21.86 -7.18
N SER A 31 3.83 20.93 -7.50
CA SER A 31 5.17 21.20 -8.04
C SER A 31 5.19 21.32 -9.58
N ASN A 32 4.02 21.32 -10.24
CA ASN A 32 3.88 21.34 -11.71
C ASN A 32 4.70 20.24 -12.42
N GLN A 33 4.82 19.06 -11.80
CA GLN A 33 5.46 17.91 -12.40
C GLN A 33 4.41 17.02 -13.06
N ASN A 34 4.61 16.71 -14.35
CA ASN A 34 3.71 15.84 -15.09
C ASN A 34 3.95 14.37 -14.73
N PHE A 35 2.87 13.64 -14.59
CA PHE A 35 2.83 12.19 -14.40
C PHE A 35 1.66 11.61 -15.20
N ASP A 36 1.74 10.33 -15.50
CA ASP A 36 0.74 9.65 -16.31
C ASP A 36 -0.27 8.88 -15.44
N ASP A 37 -1.52 8.83 -15.88
CA ASP A 37 -2.63 8.18 -15.17
C ASP A 37 -2.42 6.67 -14.97
N PHE A 38 -1.61 6.02 -15.83
CA PHE A 38 -1.31 4.59 -15.69
C PHE A 38 -0.62 4.23 -14.37
N MET A 39 0.02 5.20 -13.70
CA MET A 39 0.64 4.97 -12.40
C MET A 39 -0.37 4.56 -11.32
N SER A 40 -1.64 4.93 -11.45
CA SER A 40 -2.72 4.43 -10.60
C SER A 40 -2.99 2.94 -10.82
N ALA A 41 -2.87 2.45 -12.04
CA ALA A 41 -2.94 1.02 -12.33
C ALA A 41 -1.73 0.26 -11.76
N VAL A 42 -0.54 0.86 -11.78
CA VAL A 42 0.68 0.29 -11.15
C VAL A 42 0.47 0.10 -9.64
N LEU A 43 -0.13 1.09 -8.95
CA LEU A 43 -0.51 0.96 -7.54
C LEU A 43 -1.34 -0.32 -7.30
N VAL A 44 -2.40 -0.50 -8.08
CA VAL A 44 -3.31 -1.66 -7.94
C VAL A 44 -2.58 -2.97 -8.20
N VAL A 45 -1.79 -3.04 -9.26
CA VAL A 45 -1.03 -4.25 -9.63
C VAL A 45 -0.02 -4.62 -8.55
N MET A 46 0.61 -3.64 -7.90
CA MET A 46 1.58 -3.88 -6.84
C MET A 46 0.95 -4.32 -5.51
N GLU A 47 -0.32 -4.00 -5.27
CA GLU A 47 -1.05 -4.40 -4.06
C GLU A 47 -1.32 -5.92 -4.03
N PHE A 48 -1.75 -6.51 -5.14
CA PHE A 48 -2.19 -7.91 -5.19
C PHE A 48 -1.14 -8.95 -4.81
N PRO A 49 0.10 -8.94 -5.34
CA PRO A 49 1.09 -9.98 -5.06
C PRO A 49 1.41 -10.11 -3.56
N ALA A 50 1.42 -9.01 -2.84
CA ALA A 50 1.72 -9.01 -1.42
C ALA A 50 0.64 -9.67 -0.57
N ILE A 51 -0.62 -9.46 -0.92
CA ILE A 51 -1.76 -10.11 -0.25
C ILE A 51 -1.68 -11.62 -0.46
N PHE A 52 -1.38 -12.07 -1.69
CA PHE A 52 -1.19 -13.49 -1.97
C PHE A 52 -0.03 -14.09 -1.18
N MET A 53 1.10 -13.38 -1.10
CA MET A 53 2.26 -13.84 -0.33
C MET A 53 1.97 -13.93 1.16
N ALA A 54 1.33 -12.93 1.74
CA ALA A 54 0.94 -12.94 3.14
C ALA A 54 0.03 -14.14 3.46
N LEU A 55 -0.98 -14.37 2.64
CA LEU A 55 -1.89 -15.51 2.79
C LEU A 55 -1.19 -16.85 2.58
N TYR A 56 -0.29 -16.96 1.60
CA TYR A 56 0.48 -18.18 1.35
C TYR A 56 1.32 -18.56 2.59
N PHE A 57 2.00 -17.61 3.23
CA PHE A 57 2.80 -17.89 4.42
C PHE A 57 1.93 -18.29 5.61
N VAL A 58 0.78 -17.66 5.78
CA VAL A 58 -0.17 -17.99 6.85
C VAL A 58 -0.76 -19.38 6.65
N THR A 59 -1.23 -19.70 5.44
CA THR A 59 -1.85 -21.00 5.16
C THR A 59 -0.87 -22.17 5.25
N ARG A 60 0.40 -21.93 4.91
CA ARG A 60 1.45 -22.97 5.02
C ARG A 60 1.72 -23.39 6.47
N LYS A 61 1.49 -22.52 7.44
CA LYS A 61 1.65 -22.82 8.87
C LYS A 61 0.44 -23.50 9.47
N SER A 62 -0.76 -23.12 9.05
CA SER A 62 -1.99 -23.77 9.47
C SER A 62 -2.10 -25.10 8.73
N ALA A 63 -1.91 -26.22 9.45
CA ALA A 63 -2.23 -27.56 8.96
C ALA A 63 -3.74 -27.75 8.66
N ILE A 64 -4.50 -26.68 8.63
CA ILE A 64 -5.91 -26.61 8.28
C ILE A 64 -6.00 -26.70 6.76
N ASN A 65 -6.50 -27.82 6.30
CA ASN A 65 -6.79 -28.18 4.92
C ASN A 65 -7.90 -27.27 4.33
N LYS A 66 -7.71 -25.94 4.34
CA LYS A 66 -8.56 -25.01 3.60
C LYS A 66 -8.06 -25.00 2.16
N ASN A 67 -8.94 -25.29 1.24
CA ASN A 67 -8.68 -25.20 -0.20
C ASN A 67 -8.03 -23.84 -0.50
N ASN A 68 -6.88 -23.85 -1.20
CA ASN A 68 -6.18 -22.64 -1.63
C ASN A 68 -7.11 -21.64 -2.33
N ILE A 69 -8.15 -22.14 -2.99
CA ILE A 69 -9.19 -21.36 -3.68
C ILE A 69 -10.05 -20.55 -2.69
N GLU A 70 -10.43 -21.12 -1.54
CA GLU A 70 -11.19 -20.38 -0.52
C GLU A 70 -10.36 -19.26 0.11
N THR A 71 -9.08 -19.50 0.34
CA THR A 71 -8.16 -18.50 0.87
C THR A 71 -7.96 -17.32 -0.10
N ILE A 72 -7.79 -17.62 -1.39
CA ILE A 72 -7.72 -16.63 -2.46
C ILE A 72 -9.03 -15.84 -2.55
N LYS A 73 -10.17 -16.53 -2.53
CA LYS A 73 -11.49 -15.87 -2.56
C LYS A 73 -11.71 -14.95 -1.37
N THR A 74 -11.32 -15.38 -0.17
CA THR A 74 -11.41 -14.55 1.05
C THR A 74 -10.56 -13.30 0.91
N ALA A 75 -9.33 -13.42 0.40
CA ALA A 75 -8.44 -12.27 0.17
C ALA A 75 -9.02 -11.25 -0.81
N PHE A 76 -9.61 -11.72 -1.91
CA PHE A 76 -10.27 -10.81 -2.86
C PHE A 76 -11.54 -10.16 -2.30
N MET A 77 -12.24 -10.84 -1.38
CA MET A 77 -13.47 -10.35 -0.76
C MET A 77 -13.23 -9.46 0.47
N GLU A 78 -11.97 -9.22 0.84
CA GLU A 78 -11.65 -8.22 1.88
C GLU A 78 -12.14 -6.83 1.47
N ILE A 79 -12.75 -6.11 2.40
CA ILE A 79 -13.36 -4.80 2.14
C ILE A 79 -12.39 -3.82 1.47
N PRO A 80 -11.12 -3.67 1.91
CA PRO A 80 -10.17 -2.77 1.26
C PRO A 80 -9.94 -3.09 -0.23
N ASN A 81 -9.87 -4.38 -0.58
CA ASN A 81 -9.64 -4.82 -1.95
C ASN A 81 -10.85 -4.58 -2.84
N ILE A 82 -12.06 -4.85 -2.33
CA ILE A 82 -13.31 -4.55 -3.04
C ILE A 82 -13.42 -3.05 -3.29
N VAL A 83 -13.14 -2.21 -2.28
CA VAL A 83 -13.18 -0.75 -2.41
C VAL A 83 -12.16 -0.27 -3.43
N LEU A 84 -10.94 -0.82 -3.42
CA LEU A 84 -9.88 -0.43 -4.35
C LEU A 84 -10.23 -0.78 -5.81
N VAL A 85 -10.71 -2.00 -6.06
CA VAL A 85 -11.14 -2.42 -7.40
C VAL A 85 -12.37 -1.65 -7.87
N SER A 86 -13.39 -1.50 -7.00
CA SER A 86 -14.60 -0.75 -7.36
C SER A 86 -14.31 0.72 -7.61
N SER A 87 -13.42 1.35 -6.84
CA SER A 87 -13.02 2.74 -7.06
C SER A 87 -12.30 2.95 -8.38
N LEU A 88 -11.51 1.97 -8.84
CA LEU A 88 -10.88 2.00 -10.16
C LEU A 88 -11.91 1.98 -11.28
N PHE A 89 -12.92 1.10 -11.20
CA PHE A 89 -14.01 1.07 -12.17
C PHE A 89 -14.83 2.35 -12.13
N ILE A 90 -15.21 2.84 -10.96
CA ILE A 90 -15.97 4.09 -10.81
C ILE A 90 -15.16 5.26 -11.38
N GLY A 91 -13.87 5.36 -11.08
CA GLY A 91 -12.97 6.39 -11.60
C GLY A 91 -12.89 6.35 -13.13
N TYR A 92 -12.76 5.16 -13.71
CA TYR A 92 -12.76 4.99 -15.15
C TYR A 92 -14.07 5.49 -15.82
N PHE A 93 -15.23 5.10 -15.28
CA PHE A 93 -16.51 5.54 -15.80
C PHE A 93 -16.78 7.05 -15.58
N LEU A 94 -16.37 7.59 -14.44
CA LEU A 94 -16.51 9.02 -14.14
C LEU A 94 -15.61 9.85 -15.06
N ASN A 95 -14.38 9.44 -15.31
CA ASN A 95 -13.46 10.15 -16.19
C ASN A 95 -13.98 10.24 -17.63
N LEU A 96 -14.77 9.27 -18.09
CA LEU A 96 -15.44 9.33 -19.39
C LEU A 96 -16.57 10.38 -19.46
N ASN A 97 -17.13 10.79 -18.32
CA ASN A 97 -18.37 11.58 -18.27
C ASN A 97 -18.25 12.92 -17.52
N SER A 98 -17.13 13.21 -16.85
CA SER A 98 -17.08 14.32 -15.91
C SER A 98 -16.20 15.49 -16.37
N GLY A 99 -16.75 16.71 -16.20
CA GLY A 99 -16.02 17.95 -16.32
C GLY A 99 -15.29 18.33 -15.03
N LEU A 100 -14.47 19.37 -15.11
CA LEU A 100 -13.61 19.99 -14.09
C LEU A 100 -14.19 20.14 -12.66
N GLN A 101 -15.52 20.22 -12.50
CA GLN A 101 -16.15 20.42 -11.19
C GLN A 101 -16.04 19.18 -10.26
N THR A 102 -16.09 17.99 -10.83
CA THR A 102 -16.00 16.74 -10.04
C THR A 102 -14.59 16.56 -9.49
N GLU A 103 -13.58 16.96 -10.27
CA GLU A 103 -12.17 16.87 -9.86
C GLU A 103 -11.86 17.78 -8.66
N LEU A 104 -12.32 19.03 -8.69
CA LEU A 104 -12.11 19.98 -7.59
C LEU A 104 -12.78 19.54 -6.29
N LEU A 105 -14.01 19.05 -6.35
CA LEU A 105 -14.72 18.55 -5.16
C LEU A 105 -14.05 17.30 -4.59
N THR A 106 -13.66 16.37 -5.43
CA THR A 106 -12.99 15.14 -5.01
C THR A 106 -11.65 15.45 -4.35
N LYS A 107 -10.86 16.36 -4.91
CA LYS A 107 -9.57 16.79 -4.36
C LYS A 107 -9.74 17.42 -2.98
N THR A 108 -10.66 18.36 -2.83
CA THR A 108 -10.88 19.06 -1.55
C THR A 108 -11.37 18.11 -0.46
N ILE A 109 -12.34 17.26 -0.74
CA ILE A 109 -12.84 16.27 0.22
C ILE A 109 -11.72 15.31 0.61
N PHE A 110 -10.93 14.85 -0.37
CA PHE A 110 -9.81 13.94 -0.13
C PHE A 110 -8.77 14.55 0.82
N GLU A 111 -8.37 15.81 0.65
CA GLU A 111 -7.40 16.47 1.51
C GLU A 111 -7.85 16.50 2.98
N TYR A 112 -9.12 16.81 3.25
CA TYR A 112 -9.67 16.79 4.62
C TYR A 112 -9.72 15.37 5.19
N VAL A 113 -10.18 14.39 4.42
CA VAL A 113 -10.23 12.99 4.85
C VAL A 113 -8.83 12.46 5.13
N LEU A 114 -7.86 12.80 4.27
CA LEU A 114 -6.45 12.44 4.43
C LEU A 114 -5.89 13.04 5.72
N PHE A 115 -6.15 14.30 6.00
CA PHE A 115 -5.70 14.96 7.24
C PHE A 115 -6.21 14.22 8.48
N VAL A 116 -7.52 13.97 8.54
CA VAL A 116 -8.13 13.23 9.66
C VAL A 116 -7.55 11.83 9.79
N PHE A 117 -7.37 11.14 8.67
CA PHE A 117 -6.78 9.81 8.65
C PHE A 117 -5.34 9.82 9.19
N LEU A 118 -4.48 10.71 8.72
CA LEU A 118 -3.10 10.82 9.19
C LEU A 118 -3.03 11.18 10.67
N PHE A 119 -3.92 12.05 11.15
CA PHE A 119 -4.01 12.39 12.56
C PHE A 119 -4.37 11.17 13.42
N VAL A 120 -5.40 10.41 13.02
CA VAL A 120 -5.81 9.18 13.71
C VAL A 120 -4.69 8.14 13.70
N MET A 121 -4.00 7.96 12.58
CA MET A 121 -2.88 7.02 12.49
C MET A 121 -1.70 7.47 13.33
N GLY A 122 -1.37 8.77 13.34
CA GLY A 122 -0.34 9.33 14.21
C GLY A 122 -0.63 9.08 15.70
N THR A 123 -1.87 9.26 16.14
CA THR A 123 -2.26 8.97 17.53
C THR A 123 -2.16 7.48 17.87
N ARG A 124 -2.48 6.58 16.93
CA ARG A 124 -2.29 5.13 17.12
C ARG A 124 -0.81 4.76 17.29
N VAL A 125 0.03 5.29 16.42
CA VAL A 125 1.49 5.06 16.50
C VAL A 125 2.05 5.61 17.81
N ALA A 126 1.69 6.83 18.20
CA ALA A 126 2.15 7.44 19.44
C ALA A 126 1.79 6.60 20.68
N ARG A 127 0.61 6.01 20.72
CA ARG A 127 0.20 5.12 21.82
C ARG A 127 1.00 3.82 21.90
N ARG A 128 1.53 3.34 20.78
CA ARG A 128 2.27 2.07 20.69
C ARG A 128 3.79 2.25 20.62
N ILE A 129 4.29 3.47 20.66
CA ILE A 129 5.72 3.73 20.53
C ILE A 129 6.53 3.06 21.65
N GLY A 130 5.93 2.91 22.84
CA GLY A 130 6.53 2.19 23.97
C GLY A 130 6.74 0.69 23.72
N GLU A 131 5.96 0.07 22.82
CA GLU A 131 6.09 -1.34 22.47
C GLU A 131 7.35 -1.62 21.62
N LEU A 132 7.97 -0.57 21.06
CA LEU A 132 9.25 -0.66 20.34
C LEU A 132 10.42 -0.92 21.29
N THR A 133 10.31 -0.53 22.57
CA THR A 133 11.33 -0.77 23.58
C THR A 133 11.31 -2.25 23.99
N GLY A 134 12.08 -3.07 23.32
CA GLY A 134 12.14 -4.52 23.53
C GLY A 134 12.06 -5.33 22.23
N LYS A 135 11.73 -4.68 21.13
CA LYS A 135 11.78 -5.32 19.80
C LYS A 135 13.22 -5.50 19.32
N SER A 136 13.43 -6.52 18.51
CA SER A 136 14.74 -6.81 17.92
C SER A 136 15.26 -5.60 17.14
N LYS A 137 16.51 -5.20 17.38
CA LYS A 137 17.19 -4.14 16.63
C LYS A 137 17.16 -4.42 15.11
N ASN A 138 17.18 -5.68 14.72
CA ASN A 138 17.14 -6.10 13.33
C ASN A 138 15.81 -5.71 12.65
N LEU A 139 14.68 -5.72 13.37
CA LEU A 139 13.39 -5.26 12.85
C LEU A 139 13.40 -3.76 12.59
N ILE A 140 13.98 -2.99 13.49
CA ILE A 140 14.07 -1.53 13.32
C ILE A 140 14.98 -1.19 12.13
N ILE A 141 16.14 -1.86 12.02
CA ILE A 141 17.04 -1.68 10.88
C ILE A 141 16.34 -2.06 9.58
N PHE A 142 15.64 -3.19 9.55
CA PHE A 142 14.88 -3.62 8.38
C PHE A 142 13.85 -2.56 7.98
N ALA A 143 13.06 -2.04 8.92
CA ALA A 143 12.04 -1.04 8.66
C ALA A 143 12.61 0.27 8.08
N LEU A 144 13.83 0.65 8.46
CA LEU A 144 14.50 1.86 7.96
C LEU A 144 15.20 1.64 6.61
N VAL A 145 15.80 0.47 6.41
CA VAL A 145 16.60 0.17 5.21
C VAL A 145 15.72 -0.22 4.03
N THR A 146 14.65 -0.99 4.25
CA THR A 146 13.79 -1.49 3.16
C THR A 146 13.22 -0.38 2.26
N PRO A 147 12.66 0.73 2.79
CA PRO A 147 12.19 1.84 1.95
C PRO A 147 13.30 2.46 1.09
N ILE A 148 14.50 2.61 1.63
CA ILE A 148 15.64 3.19 0.91
C ILE A 148 16.07 2.27 -0.22
N VAL A 149 16.23 0.97 0.06
CA VAL A 149 16.60 -0.02 -0.96
C VAL A 149 15.52 -0.12 -2.03
N GLY A 150 14.24 -0.18 -1.62
CA GLY A 150 13.10 -0.21 -2.55
C GLY A 150 13.09 1.00 -3.49
N SER A 151 13.26 2.21 -2.97
CA SER A 151 13.29 3.43 -3.79
C SER A 151 14.49 3.47 -4.74
N LEU A 152 15.66 2.99 -4.33
CA LEU A 152 16.85 2.92 -5.20
C LEU A 152 16.66 1.91 -6.34
N LEU A 153 16.08 0.75 -6.05
CA LEU A 153 15.74 -0.24 -7.08
C LEU A 153 14.71 0.30 -8.08
N ALA A 154 13.70 1.03 -7.58
CA ALA A 154 12.72 1.68 -8.44
C ALA A 154 13.34 2.78 -9.30
N LEU A 155 14.26 3.58 -8.76
CA LEU A 155 15.01 4.57 -9.53
C LEU A 155 15.81 3.91 -10.64
N PHE A 156 16.52 2.83 -10.34
CA PHE A 156 17.24 2.07 -11.35
C PHE A 156 16.32 1.56 -12.45
N ALA A 157 15.17 0.99 -12.10
CA ALA A 157 14.15 0.56 -13.07
C ALA A 157 13.61 1.75 -13.89
N ALA A 158 13.29 2.86 -13.24
CA ALA A 158 12.76 4.07 -13.90
C ALA A 158 13.73 4.63 -14.95
N ILE A 159 15.03 4.64 -14.66
CA ILE A 159 16.07 5.05 -15.60
C ILE A 159 16.12 4.10 -16.81
N ASN A 160 16.08 2.77 -16.58
CA ASN A 160 16.13 1.80 -17.67
C ASN A 160 14.87 1.84 -18.56
N PHE A 161 13.71 2.15 -18.00
CA PHE A 161 12.46 2.29 -18.76
C PHE A 161 12.23 3.72 -19.28
N ASN A 162 13.16 4.64 -19.08
CA ASN A 162 13.06 6.04 -19.51
C ASN A 162 11.77 6.72 -19.03
N LEU A 163 11.39 6.48 -17.78
CA LEU A 163 10.20 7.08 -17.20
C LEU A 163 10.40 8.60 -16.97
N SER A 164 9.31 9.38 -17.09
CA SER A 164 9.32 10.79 -16.71
C SER A 164 9.67 10.99 -15.23
N VAL A 165 10.11 12.18 -14.86
CA VAL A 165 10.45 12.50 -13.46
C VAL A 165 9.28 12.24 -12.51
N GLY A 166 8.06 12.62 -12.91
CA GLY A 166 6.85 12.37 -12.12
C GLY A 166 6.57 10.88 -11.94
N ASN A 167 6.60 10.10 -13.02
CA ASN A 167 6.39 8.65 -12.96
C ASN A 167 7.49 7.94 -12.15
N SER A 168 8.74 8.36 -12.31
CA SER A 168 9.87 7.85 -11.53
C SER A 168 9.66 8.10 -10.03
N THR A 169 9.25 9.32 -9.67
CA THR A 169 8.95 9.69 -8.28
C THR A 169 7.83 8.83 -7.72
N LEU A 170 6.74 8.63 -8.45
CA LEU A 170 5.63 7.80 -8.03
C LEU A 170 6.04 6.34 -7.84
N LEU A 171 6.84 5.78 -8.76
CA LEU A 171 7.34 4.42 -8.65
C LEU A 171 8.26 4.26 -7.43
N MET A 172 9.15 5.23 -7.18
CA MET A 172 10.00 5.25 -5.98
C MET A 172 9.19 5.31 -4.69
N VAL A 173 8.16 6.14 -4.65
CA VAL A 173 7.26 6.26 -3.48
C VAL A 173 6.49 4.97 -3.25
N LEU A 174 5.98 4.34 -4.30
CA LEU A 174 5.29 3.05 -4.20
C LEU A 174 6.19 1.98 -3.59
N THR A 175 7.40 1.81 -4.11
CA THR A 175 8.35 0.79 -3.64
C THR A 175 8.96 1.09 -2.26
N ALA A 176 9.02 2.36 -1.87
CA ALA A 176 9.45 2.78 -0.53
C ALA A 176 8.34 2.69 0.52
N SER A 177 7.09 2.62 0.09
CA SER A 177 5.94 2.55 1.01
C SER A 177 5.65 1.13 1.47
N ALA A 178 4.90 1.01 2.55
CA ALA A 178 4.44 -0.26 3.10
C ALA A 178 2.94 -0.18 3.37
N SER A 179 2.21 -1.28 3.16
CA SER A 179 0.80 -1.33 3.49
C SER A 179 0.59 -1.42 4.99
N TYR A 180 -0.23 -0.53 5.53
CA TYR A 180 -0.59 -0.52 6.95
C TYR A 180 -2.10 -0.59 7.20
N ILE A 181 -2.89 -0.78 6.15
CA ILE A 181 -4.35 -0.97 6.23
C ILE A 181 -4.74 -2.36 5.75
N ALA A 182 -4.45 -2.70 4.50
CA ALA A 182 -4.91 -3.95 3.88
C ALA A 182 -4.25 -5.17 4.52
N VAL A 183 -2.92 -5.20 4.61
CA VAL A 183 -2.19 -6.36 5.14
C VAL A 183 -2.44 -6.59 6.63
N PRO A 184 -2.41 -5.58 7.53
CA PRO A 184 -2.77 -5.81 8.93
C PRO A 184 -4.20 -6.33 9.14
N ALA A 185 -5.15 -5.95 8.28
CA ALA A 185 -6.51 -6.48 8.34
C ALA A 185 -6.54 -7.99 8.01
N VAL A 186 -5.88 -8.38 6.92
CA VAL A 186 -5.80 -9.79 6.48
C VAL A 186 -5.04 -10.66 7.49
N VAL A 187 -3.92 -10.15 8.01
CA VAL A 187 -3.05 -10.91 8.94
C VAL A 187 -3.68 -11.08 10.30
N LYS A 188 -4.46 -10.10 10.78
CA LYS A 188 -5.13 -10.17 12.08
C LYS A 188 -6.08 -11.36 12.23
N ASP A 189 -6.81 -11.69 11.17
CA ASP A 189 -7.75 -12.81 11.17
C ASP A 189 -7.05 -14.16 10.95
N ALA A 190 -5.85 -14.14 10.42
CA ALA A 190 -5.06 -15.30 10.05
C ALA A 190 -4.04 -15.71 11.13
N ILE A 191 -3.60 -14.78 11.98
CA ILE A 191 -2.66 -15.03 13.09
C ILE A 191 -3.37 -14.69 14.40
N PRO A 192 -3.86 -15.68 15.17
CA PRO A 192 -4.41 -15.43 16.49
C PRO A 192 -3.31 -14.92 17.43
N ASN A 193 -3.67 -13.94 18.26
CA ASN A 193 -2.80 -13.35 19.30
C ASN A 193 -2.23 -14.38 20.25
#